data_e1a97c872262d409e7973aa25c9bfaa7
#
_entry.id   e1a97c872262d409e7973aa25c9bfaa7
#
_cell.length_a   1.000
_cell.length_b   1.000
_cell.length_c   1.000
_cell.angle_alpha   90.00
_cell.angle_beta   90.00
_cell.angle_gamma   90.00
#
_symmetry.space_group_name_H-M   'P 1'
#
loop_
_entity.id
_entity.type
_entity.pdbx_description
1 polymer ?
#
loop_
_entity_poly.entity_id
_entity_poly.type
_entity_poly.pdbx_seq_one_letter_code
_entity_poly.pdbx_strand_id
1 'polypeptide(L)'
;YFGSVNLHGIDIDEKEFNDTEVTLHKIDQSNSLELDKFVATIGIKFDVILDDGSHVPEHQILTINKLWDLVKPGGIYIIEDIETSYWKKSKIYGYRFNARRQGIMHEFSKLIDVINSEFSKSKNQNSLIKKFSQEVEMLTFAQNCIIIVKKDYQNFSKYYDRDYILERRINYRSILNIPRRIFRKLLSLQK
;
A
#
# COMPACT_ATOMS: atom_id res chain seq x y z
N TYR A 1 -22.19 -15.54 4.76
CA TYR A 1 -20.78 -15.81 4.89
C TYR A 1 -20.12 -14.99 5.98
N PHE A 2 -20.52 -13.74 6.17
CA PHE A 2 -19.96 -12.81 7.14
C PHE A 2 -20.82 -12.58 8.40
N GLY A 3 -21.93 -13.30 8.60
CA GLY A 3 -22.85 -13.04 9.71
C GLY A 3 -23.50 -11.66 9.61
N SER A 4 -23.73 -10.99 10.74
CA SER A 4 -24.18 -9.60 10.75
C SER A 4 -22.98 -8.67 10.49
N VAL A 5 -23.04 -7.88 9.43
CA VAL A 5 -21.98 -6.96 9.00
C VAL A 5 -22.47 -5.53 9.18
N ASN A 6 -21.64 -4.67 9.72
CA ASN A 6 -21.90 -3.24 9.74
C ASN A 6 -21.32 -2.63 8.44
N LEU A 7 -22.18 -2.32 7.48
CA LEU A 7 -21.79 -1.83 6.16
C LEU A 7 -21.91 -0.31 6.09
N HIS A 8 -20.85 0.33 5.59
CA HIS A 8 -20.81 1.74 5.27
C HIS A 8 -20.42 1.92 3.81
N GLY A 9 -21.19 2.70 3.06
CA GLY A 9 -20.89 3.09 1.69
C GLY A 9 -20.59 4.58 1.59
N ILE A 10 -19.69 4.93 0.68
CA ILE A 10 -19.39 6.31 0.28
C ILE A 10 -19.78 6.44 -1.19
N ASP A 11 -20.61 7.41 -1.54
CA ASP A 11 -20.96 7.71 -2.94
C ASP A 11 -21.08 9.23 -3.11
N ILE A 12 -20.80 9.72 -4.32
CA ILE A 12 -20.98 11.13 -4.68
C ILE A 12 -22.46 11.49 -4.83
N ASP A 13 -23.29 10.51 -5.19
CA ASP A 13 -24.71 10.65 -5.37
C ASP A 13 -25.49 10.15 -4.15
N GLU A 14 -26.55 10.86 -3.81
CA GLU A 14 -27.56 10.36 -2.88
C GLU A 14 -28.41 9.30 -3.61
N LYS A 15 -28.02 8.05 -3.46
CA LYS A 15 -28.89 6.95 -3.89
C LYS A 15 -29.81 6.59 -2.73
N GLU A 16 -31.13 6.56 -2.98
CA GLU A 16 -32.06 5.93 -2.06
C GLU A 16 -31.77 4.42 -2.04
N PHE A 17 -31.01 4.00 -1.05
CA PHE A 17 -30.84 2.58 -0.76
C PHE A 17 -31.98 2.13 0.14
N ASN A 18 -32.81 1.25 -0.36
CA ASN A 18 -33.89 0.65 0.43
C ASN A 18 -33.40 -0.46 1.39
N ASP A 19 -32.08 -0.58 1.56
CA ASP A 19 -31.50 -1.57 2.43
C ASP A 19 -31.13 -0.91 3.77
N THR A 20 -31.79 -1.38 4.83
CA THR A 20 -31.59 -0.87 6.20
C THR A 20 -30.26 -1.32 6.81
N GLU A 21 -29.53 -2.21 6.15
CA GLU A 21 -28.24 -2.75 6.63
C GLU A 21 -27.04 -1.92 6.21
N VAL A 22 -27.20 -0.97 5.28
CA VAL A 22 -26.11 -0.13 4.77
C VAL A 22 -26.28 1.32 5.20
N THR A 23 -25.26 1.88 5.83
CA THR A 23 -25.18 3.32 6.10
C THR A 23 -24.46 4.02 4.96
N LEU A 24 -25.15 4.86 4.18
CA LEU A 24 -24.56 5.63 3.10
C LEU A 24 -24.10 7.01 3.56
N HIS A 25 -22.96 7.42 3.05
CA HIS A 25 -22.37 8.74 3.24
C HIS A 25 -22.17 9.42 1.89
N LYS A 26 -22.79 10.58 1.70
CA LYS A 26 -22.58 11.41 0.50
C LYS A 26 -21.25 12.13 0.60
N ILE A 27 -20.26 11.66 -0.16
CA ILE A 27 -18.90 12.17 -0.14
C ILE A 27 -18.31 12.05 -1.54
N ASP A 28 -17.72 13.12 -2.03
CA ASP A 28 -16.90 13.10 -3.24
C ASP A 28 -15.49 12.58 -2.91
N GLN A 29 -15.13 11.42 -3.48
CA GLN A 29 -13.83 10.79 -3.32
C GLN A 29 -12.66 11.71 -3.72
N SER A 30 -12.88 12.65 -4.64
CA SER A 30 -11.89 13.64 -5.06
C SER A 30 -11.69 14.77 -4.05
N ASN A 31 -12.61 14.93 -3.10
CA ASN A 31 -12.64 16.05 -2.16
C ASN A 31 -11.93 15.69 -0.85
N SER A 32 -10.69 16.16 -0.71
CA SER A 32 -9.88 15.90 0.48
C SER A 32 -10.53 16.35 1.78
N LEU A 33 -11.28 17.48 1.77
CA LEU A 33 -11.91 18.02 2.98
C LEU A 33 -13.11 17.17 3.43
N GLU A 34 -13.88 16.64 2.47
CA GLU A 34 -15.00 15.75 2.78
C GLU A 34 -14.50 14.43 3.37
N LEU A 35 -13.44 13.86 2.79
CA LEU A 35 -12.78 12.67 3.33
C LEU A 35 -12.22 12.92 4.74
N ASP A 36 -11.57 14.05 4.99
CA ASP A 36 -11.06 14.42 6.32
C ASP A 36 -12.18 14.54 7.34
N LYS A 37 -13.30 15.18 6.95
CA LYS A 37 -14.48 15.29 7.81
C LYS A 37 -15.07 13.92 8.12
N PHE A 38 -15.20 13.07 7.12
CA PHE A 38 -15.68 11.70 7.32
C PHE A 38 -14.81 10.92 8.31
N VAL A 39 -13.48 10.92 8.12
CA VAL A 39 -12.53 10.26 9.02
C VAL A 39 -12.66 10.77 10.45
N ALA A 40 -12.85 12.08 10.63
CA ALA A 40 -12.98 12.69 11.96
C ALA A 40 -14.30 12.35 12.65
N THR A 41 -15.35 12.04 11.90
CA THR A 41 -16.72 11.89 12.45
C THR A 41 -17.20 10.45 12.52
N ILE A 42 -16.65 9.52 11.73
CA ILE A 42 -17.16 8.15 11.64
C ILE A 42 -17.03 7.35 12.95
N GLY A 43 -16.00 7.60 13.74
CA GLY A 43 -15.82 7.04 15.08
C GLY A 43 -15.57 5.53 15.15
N ILE A 44 -15.49 4.82 14.03
CA ILE A 44 -15.27 3.38 13.95
C ILE A 44 -14.08 3.05 13.06
N LYS A 45 -13.59 1.82 13.16
CA LYS A 45 -12.60 1.23 12.27
C LYS A 45 -13.17 0.00 11.56
N PHE A 46 -12.67 -0.25 10.36
CA PHE A 46 -13.17 -1.28 9.47
C PHE A 46 -12.19 -2.47 9.40
N ASP A 47 -12.74 -3.67 9.30
CA ASP A 47 -11.98 -4.88 9.01
C ASP A 47 -11.56 -4.91 7.54
N VAL A 48 -12.43 -4.41 6.65
CA VAL A 48 -12.19 -4.31 5.21
C VAL A 48 -12.64 -2.96 4.70
N ILE A 49 -11.82 -2.32 3.89
CA ILE A 49 -12.18 -1.17 3.06
C ILE A 49 -11.97 -1.57 1.61
N LEU A 50 -13.01 -1.40 0.78
CA LEU A 50 -12.99 -1.61 -0.66
C LEU A 50 -13.13 -0.26 -1.35
N ASP A 51 -12.13 0.10 -2.16
CA ASP A 51 -12.14 1.29 -3.02
C ASP A 51 -12.49 0.85 -4.45
N ASP A 52 -13.77 0.92 -4.76
CA ASP A 52 -14.41 0.68 -6.05
C ASP A 52 -15.15 1.95 -6.50
N GLY A 53 -14.49 3.10 -6.39
CA GLY A 53 -15.12 4.42 -6.56
C GLY A 53 -14.95 4.98 -7.97
N SER A 54 -14.22 6.10 -8.09
CA SER A 54 -14.06 6.82 -9.36
C SER A 54 -13.03 6.20 -10.30
N HIS A 55 -12.20 5.30 -9.85
CA HIS A 55 -11.07 4.66 -10.54
C HIS A 55 -10.03 5.64 -11.12
N VAL A 56 -10.07 6.90 -10.69
CA VAL A 56 -9.06 7.89 -11.04
C VAL A 56 -7.85 7.66 -10.14
N PRO A 57 -6.65 7.40 -10.68
CA PRO A 57 -5.47 7.04 -9.88
C PRO A 57 -5.14 8.03 -8.76
N GLU A 58 -5.31 9.33 -9.02
CA GLU A 58 -5.08 10.37 -8.02
C GLU A 58 -6.11 10.29 -6.88
N HIS A 59 -7.37 9.96 -7.19
CA HIS A 59 -8.42 9.80 -6.18
C HIS A 59 -8.18 8.54 -5.34
N GLN A 60 -7.82 7.42 -5.97
CA GLN A 60 -7.47 6.18 -5.25
C GLN A 60 -6.30 6.39 -4.29
N ILE A 61 -5.25 7.13 -4.71
CA ILE A 61 -4.13 7.50 -3.84
C ILE A 61 -4.57 8.44 -2.70
N LEU A 62 -5.43 9.41 -3.00
CA LEU A 62 -5.98 10.31 -1.99
C LEU A 62 -6.79 9.52 -0.95
N THR A 63 -7.71 8.67 -1.41
CA THR A 63 -8.61 7.91 -0.55
C THR A 63 -7.85 7.00 0.41
N ILE A 64 -6.89 6.21 -0.09
CA ILE A 64 -6.12 5.34 0.80
C ILE A 64 -5.30 6.15 1.82
N ASN A 65 -4.71 7.29 1.43
CA ASN A 65 -3.99 8.15 2.37
C ASN A 65 -4.90 8.73 3.46
N LYS A 66 -6.18 8.92 3.19
CA LYS A 66 -7.17 9.44 4.14
C LYS A 66 -7.78 8.33 4.99
N LEU A 67 -8.18 7.23 4.37
CA LEU A 67 -8.94 6.17 5.05
C LEU A 67 -8.05 5.10 5.72
N TRP A 68 -6.74 5.11 5.50
CA TRP A 68 -5.86 4.09 6.08
C TRP A 68 -5.93 4.00 7.61
N ASP A 69 -6.08 5.13 8.27
CA ASP A 69 -6.19 5.16 9.74
C ASP A 69 -7.48 4.48 10.24
N LEU A 70 -8.49 4.34 9.37
CA LEU A 70 -9.73 3.62 9.67
C LEU A 70 -9.62 2.10 9.47
N VAL A 71 -8.57 1.60 8.83
CA VAL A 71 -8.31 0.16 8.74
C VAL A 71 -7.83 -0.35 10.10
N LYS A 72 -8.47 -1.41 10.62
CA LYS A 72 -8.02 -2.07 11.86
C LYS A 72 -6.63 -2.70 11.69
N PRO A 73 -5.85 -2.89 12.77
CA PRO A 73 -4.71 -3.81 12.74
C PRO A 73 -5.14 -5.19 12.21
N GLY A 74 -4.39 -5.77 11.27
CA GLY A 74 -4.74 -7.00 10.56
C GLY A 74 -5.85 -6.86 9.52
N GLY A 75 -6.44 -5.67 9.38
CA GLY A 75 -7.48 -5.39 8.39
C GLY A 75 -6.92 -5.21 6.98
N ILE A 76 -7.82 -5.13 6.02
CA ILE A 76 -7.52 -5.19 4.58
C ILE A 76 -8.03 -3.93 3.88
N TYR A 77 -7.22 -3.35 3.00
CA TYR A 77 -7.62 -2.35 2.04
C TYR A 77 -7.48 -2.91 0.62
N ILE A 78 -8.56 -2.83 -0.17
CA ILE A 78 -8.61 -3.33 -1.54
C ILE A 78 -8.84 -2.13 -2.46
N ILE A 79 -8.11 -2.07 -3.57
CA ILE A 79 -8.31 -1.07 -4.63
C ILE A 79 -8.62 -1.82 -5.90
N GLU A 80 -9.79 -1.57 -6.47
CA GLU A 80 -10.24 -2.20 -7.73
C GLU A 80 -10.06 -1.27 -8.92
N ASP A 81 -10.24 -1.84 -10.10
CA ASP A 81 -10.23 -1.17 -11.41
C ASP A 81 -8.98 -0.33 -11.67
N ILE A 82 -7.81 -0.91 -11.32
CA ILE A 82 -6.50 -0.28 -11.51
C ILE A 82 -6.05 -0.23 -12.98
N GLU A 83 -6.76 -0.91 -13.90
CA GLU A 83 -6.48 -0.87 -15.34
C GLU A 83 -6.63 0.54 -15.92
N THR A 84 -7.44 1.38 -15.31
CA THR A 84 -7.57 2.81 -15.68
C THR A 84 -6.21 3.52 -15.70
N SER A 85 -5.27 3.10 -14.86
CA SER A 85 -3.89 3.60 -14.84
C SER A 85 -3.14 3.39 -16.15
N TYR A 86 -3.56 2.43 -16.99
CA TYR A 86 -2.94 2.08 -18.26
C TYR A 86 -3.63 2.71 -19.49
N TRP A 87 -4.73 3.43 -19.30
CA TRP A 87 -5.49 4.05 -20.38
C TRP A 87 -4.81 5.29 -20.96
N LYS A 88 -4.00 5.08 -21.98
CA LYS A 88 -3.13 6.13 -22.58
C LYS A 88 -3.87 7.32 -23.20
N LYS A 89 -5.11 7.14 -23.64
CA LYS A 89 -5.89 8.17 -24.36
C LYS A 89 -6.83 8.96 -23.46
N SER A 90 -6.95 8.59 -22.20
CA SER A 90 -7.84 9.27 -21.26
C SER A 90 -7.20 10.54 -20.73
N LYS A 91 -7.99 11.61 -20.60
CA LYS A 91 -7.59 12.84 -19.93
C LYS A 91 -7.77 12.78 -18.41
N ILE A 92 -8.63 11.87 -17.95
CA ILE A 92 -9.00 11.70 -16.53
C ILE A 92 -8.28 10.49 -15.96
N TYR A 93 -8.33 9.38 -16.67
CA TYR A 93 -7.68 8.11 -16.32
C TYR A 93 -6.34 8.00 -17.03
N GLY A 94 -5.39 7.34 -16.40
CA GLY A 94 -4.11 7.04 -17.02
C GLY A 94 -3.10 8.18 -16.99
N TYR A 95 -2.09 8.05 -17.80
CA TYR A 95 -0.91 8.92 -17.78
C TYR A 95 -1.20 10.29 -18.40
N ARG A 96 -1.31 11.31 -17.58
CA ARG A 96 -1.49 12.67 -18.08
C ARG A 96 -0.28 13.23 -18.84
N PHE A 97 0.97 12.81 -18.53
CA PHE A 97 2.15 13.54 -19.02
C PHE A 97 3.44 12.74 -19.12
N ASN A 98 3.54 11.67 -19.76
CA ASN A 98 4.73 10.88 -20.02
C ASN A 98 4.55 9.42 -19.65
N ALA A 99 5.03 8.55 -20.54
CA ALA A 99 5.08 7.10 -20.35
C ALA A 99 5.85 6.64 -19.08
N ARG A 100 6.38 7.56 -18.31
CA ARG A 100 7.12 7.34 -17.04
C ARG A 100 6.36 7.75 -15.79
N ARG A 101 5.17 8.29 -15.89
CA ARG A 101 4.32 8.65 -14.76
C ARG A 101 3.06 7.77 -14.78
N GLN A 102 2.96 6.88 -14.03
CA GLN A 102 2.89 6.74 -12.60
C GLN A 102 1.44 6.60 -12.24
N GLY A 103 0.80 5.59 -12.87
CA GLY A 103 -0.48 5.11 -12.37
C GLY A 103 -0.28 4.54 -10.97
N ILE A 104 -1.36 4.19 -10.34
CA ILE A 104 -1.42 3.62 -9.00
C ILE A 104 -0.42 2.47 -8.82
N MET A 105 -0.24 1.63 -9.85
CA MET A 105 0.72 0.51 -9.84
C MET A 105 2.16 0.95 -9.60
N HIS A 106 2.56 2.08 -10.17
CA HIS A 106 3.93 2.59 -9.96
C HIS A 106 4.12 3.11 -8.53
N GLU A 107 3.12 3.78 -7.97
CA GLU A 107 3.20 4.26 -6.59
C GLU A 107 3.24 3.09 -5.61
N PHE A 108 2.41 2.08 -5.80
CA PHE A 108 2.38 0.90 -4.93
C PHE A 108 3.60 0.00 -5.10
N SER A 109 4.20 -0.08 -6.30
CA SER A 109 5.44 -0.85 -6.49
C SER A 109 6.61 -0.33 -5.65
N LYS A 110 6.61 0.96 -5.31
CA LYS A 110 7.62 1.55 -4.41
C LYS A 110 7.53 1.04 -2.98
N LEU A 111 6.35 0.53 -2.58
CA LEU A 111 6.16 -0.03 -1.25
C LEU A 111 6.93 -1.35 -1.03
N ILE A 112 7.32 -2.06 -2.08
CA ILE A 112 8.12 -3.30 -2.00
C ILE A 112 9.39 -3.05 -1.17
N ASP A 113 10.09 -1.93 -1.43
CA ASP A 113 11.29 -1.56 -0.68
C ASP A 113 10.97 -1.09 0.74
N VAL A 114 9.78 -0.50 0.94
CA VAL A 114 9.37 0.05 2.24
C VAL A 114 8.92 -1.06 3.19
N ILE A 115 8.16 -2.05 2.71
CA ILE A 115 7.75 -3.23 3.49
C ILE A 115 8.99 -3.93 4.05
N ASN A 116 10.07 -3.96 3.27
CA ASN A 116 11.34 -4.57 3.64
C ASN A 116 12.40 -3.57 4.17
N SER A 117 11.99 -2.35 4.53
CA SER A 117 12.91 -1.27 4.92
C SER A 117 13.76 -1.60 6.14
N GLU A 118 13.26 -2.41 7.06
CA GLU A 118 14.01 -2.91 8.21
C GLU A 118 15.26 -3.69 7.80
N PHE A 119 15.20 -4.36 6.63
CA PHE A 119 16.31 -5.13 6.08
C PHE A 119 17.17 -4.34 5.10
N SER A 120 16.60 -3.39 4.37
CA SER A 120 17.25 -2.76 3.22
C SER A 120 18.04 -1.50 3.56
N LYS A 121 17.87 -0.87 4.72
CA LYS A 121 18.36 0.49 5.03
C LYS A 121 17.96 1.53 3.97
N SER A 122 17.05 1.21 3.08
CA SER A 122 16.59 2.12 2.05
C SER A 122 15.75 3.22 2.69
N LYS A 123 16.26 4.45 2.61
CA LYS A 123 15.54 5.66 3.02
C LYS A 123 14.71 6.21 1.86
N ASN A 124 14.17 5.35 0.98
CA ASN A 124 13.43 5.81 -0.18
C ASN A 124 12.11 6.45 0.24
N GLN A 125 12.15 7.78 0.42
CA GLN A 125 11.08 8.57 1.03
C GLN A 125 10.17 9.27 0.00
N ASN A 126 10.31 8.98 -1.29
CA ASN A 126 9.63 9.72 -2.36
C ASN A 126 8.32 9.09 -2.87
N SER A 127 7.58 8.38 -2.02
CA SER A 127 6.26 7.87 -2.38
C SER A 127 5.15 8.82 -1.94
N LEU A 128 4.12 8.97 -2.75
CA LEU A 128 2.87 9.64 -2.37
C LEU A 128 2.14 8.91 -1.22
N ILE A 129 2.53 7.66 -0.95
CA ILE A 129 1.94 6.77 0.04
C ILE A 129 2.84 6.67 1.29
N LYS A 130 3.45 7.76 1.72
CA LYS A 130 4.43 7.74 2.82
C LYS A 130 3.83 7.43 4.18
N LYS A 131 2.61 7.93 4.43
CA LYS A 131 2.04 7.98 5.77
C LYS A 131 1.86 6.59 6.38
N PHE A 132 1.44 5.62 5.58
CA PHE A 132 1.11 4.27 6.07
C PHE A 132 2.07 3.16 5.62
N SER A 133 3.06 3.50 4.81
CA SER A 133 3.92 2.49 4.17
C SER A 133 4.63 1.56 5.17
N GLN A 134 4.97 2.06 6.35
CA GLN A 134 5.60 1.26 7.41
C GLN A 134 4.62 0.33 8.13
N GLU A 135 3.32 0.59 7.98
CA GLU A 135 2.26 -0.20 8.59
C GLU A 135 1.74 -1.32 7.67
N VAL A 136 2.29 -1.44 6.46
CA VAL A 136 1.91 -2.49 5.51
C VAL A 136 2.63 -3.79 5.85
N GLU A 137 1.86 -4.87 6.06
CA GLU A 137 2.37 -6.21 6.26
C GLU A 137 2.50 -6.96 4.94
N MET A 138 1.46 -6.90 4.12
CA MET A 138 1.40 -7.60 2.84
C MET A 138 0.86 -6.69 1.75
N LEU A 139 1.43 -6.80 0.57
CA LEU A 139 0.95 -6.15 -0.64
C LEU A 139 0.85 -7.20 -1.75
N THR A 140 -0.35 -7.39 -2.27
CA THR A 140 -0.62 -8.32 -3.36
C THR A 140 -1.12 -7.56 -4.56
N PHE A 141 -0.51 -7.82 -5.71
CA PHE A 141 -0.99 -7.36 -7.00
C PHE A 141 -1.71 -8.52 -7.69
N ALA A 142 -2.98 -8.33 -7.98
CA ALA A 142 -3.79 -9.24 -8.76
C ALA A 142 -4.21 -8.57 -10.07
N GLN A 143 -4.86 -9.32 -10.96
CA GLN A 143 -5.43 -8.73 -12.15
C GLN A 143 -6.50 -7.73 -11.73
N ASN A 144 -6.30 -6.48 -12.15
CA ASN A 144 -7.21 -5.36 -11.91
C ASN A 144 -7.44 -4.98 -10.44
N CYS A 145 -6.66 -5.49 -9.51
CA CYS A 145 -6.78 -5.05 -8.11
C CYS A 145 -5.44 -5.08 -7.33
N ILE A 146 -5.40 -4.28 -6.27
CA ILE A 146 -4.32 -4.26 -5.28
C ILE A 146 -4.94 -4.57 -3.92
N ILE A 147 -4.37 -5.55 -3.21
CA ILE A 147 -4.80 -5.93 -1.86
C ILE A 147 -3.68 -5.59 -0.89
N ILE A 148 -4.00 -4.86 0.18
CA ILE A 148 -3.06 -4.37 1.16
C ILE A 148 -3.52 -4.79 2.55
N VAL A 149 -2.66 -5.49 3.28
CA VAL A 149 -2.93 -5.90 4.66
C VAL A 149 -2.16 -4.99 5.61
N LYS A 150 -2.86 -4.48 6.61
CA LYS A 150 -2.28 -3.66 7.67
C LYS A 150 -1.62 -4.53 8.72
N LYS A 151 -0.43 -4.16 9.18
CA LYS A 151 0.29 -4.87 10.25
C LYS A 151 -0.57 -5.00 11.51
N ASP A 152 -0.61 -6.20 12.05
CA ASP A 152 -1.07 -6.45 13.41
C ASP A 152 0.14 -6.60 14.33
N TYR A 153 0.54 -5.52 14.97
CA TYR A 153 1.70 -5.49 15.86
C TYR A 153 1.56 -6.42 17.07
N GLN A 154 0.35 -6.85 17.43
CA GLN A 154 0.15 -7.78 18.55
C GLN A 154 0.57 -9.21 18.20
N ASN A 155 0.49 -9.59 16.94
CA ASN A 155 0.85 -10.92 16.45
C ASN A 155 2.25 -11.03 15.84
N PHE A 156 2.94 -9.91 15.65
CA PHE A 156 4.19 -9.82 14.88
C PHE A 156 5.45 -10.22 15.65
N SER A 157 5.38 -10.54 16.94
CA SER A 157 6.53 -10.50 17.83
C SER A 157 7.44 -11.73 17.89
N LYS A 158 7.11 -12.85 17.21
CA LYS A 158 7.81 -14.13 17.50
C LYS A 158 8.85 -14.61 16.48
N TYR A 159 8.96 -14.00 15.31
CA TYR A 159 9.82 -14.52 14.25
C TYR A 159 11.04 -13.65 13.90
N TYR A 160 11.22 -12.50 14.57
CA TYR A 160 12.35 -11.61 14.35
C TYR A 160 13.36 -11.73 15.48
N ASP A 161 14.26 -12.72 15.35
CA ASP A 161 15.48 -12.70 16.11
C ASP A 161 16.45 -11.67 15.50
N ARG A 162 16.51 -10.48 16.11
CA ARG A 162 17.44 -9.42 15.69
C ARG A 162 18.90 -9.89 15.71
N ASP A 163 19.22 -10.86 16.55
CA ASP A 163 20.59 -11.36 16.73
C ASP A 163 21.00 -12.21 15.54
N TYR A 164 20.08 -13.00 14.96
CA TYR A 164 20.33 -13.77 13.74
C TYR A 164 20.71 -12.89 12.54
N ILE A 165 20.08 -11.72 12.42
CA ILE A 165 20.38 -10.76 11.34
C ILE A 165 21.72 -10.08 11.59
N LEU A 166 22.07 -9.81 12.85
CA LEU A 166 23.36 -9.21 13.22
C LEU A 166 24.53 -10.19 13.01
N GLU A 167 24.38 -11.46 13.35
CA GLU A 167 25.40 -12.48 13.12
C GLU A 167 25.70 -12.71 11.63
N ARG A 168 24.70 -12.75 10.78
CA ARG A 168 24.91 -12.80 9.32
C ARG A 168 25.59 -11.52 8.78
N ARG A 169 25.32 -10.35 9.35
CA ARG A 169 26.02 -9.11 8.96
C ARG A 169 27.50 -9.13 9.31
N ILE A 170 27.89 -9.74 10.42
CA ILE A 170 29.29 -9.88 10.82
C ILE A 170 30.03 -10.78 9.82
N ASN A 171 29.43 -11.90 9.44
CA ASN A 171 30.00 -12.82 8.45
C ASN A 171 30.13 -12.21 7.04
N TYR A 172 29.22 -11.37 6.62
CA TYR A 172 29.31 -10.67 5.31
C TYR A 172 30.41 -9.60 5.30
N ARG A 173 30.69 -8.92 6.42
CA ARG A 173 31.82 -7.98 6.51
C ARG A 173 33.18 -8.69 6.47
N SER A 174 33.28 -9.93 6.94
CA SER A 174 34.51 -10.70 6.84
C SER A 174 34.85 -11.14 5.42
N ILE A 175 33.83 -11.33 4.57
CA ILE A 175 34.02 -11.65 3.13
C ILE A 175 34.48 -10.42 2.34
N LEU A 176 34.07 -9.20 2.73
CA LEU A 176 34.48 -7.95 2.08
C LEU A 176 35.90 -7.52 2.46
N ASN A 177 36.52 -8.13 3.46
CA ASN A 177 37.92 -7.91 3.83
C ASN A 177 38.91 -8.85 3.09
N ILE A 178 38.47 -9.60 2.10
CA ILE A 178 39.38 -10.32 1.21
C ILE A 178 40.23 -9.26 0.48
N PRO A 179 41.57 -9.26 0.65
CA PRO A 179 42.41 -8.33 -0.04
C PRO A 179 42.17 -8.38 -1.56
N ARG A 180 42.06 -7.23 -2.22
CA ARG A 180 41.82 -7.12 -3.66
C ARG A 180 42.69 -8.03 -4.53
N ARG A 181 43.89 -8.41 -4.02
CA ARG A 181 44.81 -9.38 -4.65
C ARG A 181 44.24 -10.80 -4.76
N ILE A 182 43.48 -11.24 -3.75
CA ILE A 182 42.90 -12.60 -3.72
C ILE A 182 41.66 -12.65 -4.64
N PHE A 183 40.88 -11.60 -4.65
CA PHE A 183 39.70 -11.49 -5.55
C PHE A 183 40.08 -11.53 -7.03
N ARG A 184 41.19 -10.89 -7.42
CA ARG A 184 41.71 -10.95 -8.78
C ARG A 184 42.22 -12.34 -9.17
N LYS A 185 42.77 -13.11 -8.20
CA LYS A 185 43.27 -14.46 -8.46
C LYS A 185 42.10 -15.47 -8.64
N LEU A 186 40.99 -15.27 -7.91
CA LEU A 186 39.77 -16.08 -8.06
C LEU A 186 39.06 -15.85 -9.41
N LEU A 187 39.06 -14.62 -9.92
CA LEU A 187 38.48 -14.28 -11.22
C LEU A 187 39.36 -14.75 -12.42
N SER A 188 40.65 -15.00 -12.20
CA SER A 188 41.55 -15.51 -13.26
C SER A 188 41.56 -17.02 -13.40
N LEU A 189 40.89 -17.75 -12.49
CA LEU A 189 40.74 -19.22 -12.51
C LEU A 189 39.42 -19.67 -13.17
N GLN A 190 38.59 -18.75 -13.65
CA GLN A 190 37.36 -19.03 -14.40
C GLN A 190 37.49 -18.81 -15.93
N LYS A 191 38.68 -18.83 -16.44
CA LYS A 191 38.92 -18.90 -17.91
C LYS A 191 39.47 -20.23 -18.33
#